data_4b2bcda216d563992af64838259b58d5
#
_entry.id   4b2bcda216d563992af64838259b58d5
#
_cell.length_a   1.000
_cell.length_b   1.000
_cell.length_c   1.000
_cell.angle_alpha   90.00
_cell.angle_beta   90.00
_cell.angle_gamma   90.00
#
_symmetry.space_group_name_H-M   'P 1'
#
loop_
_entity.id
_entity.type
_entity.pdbx_description
1 polymer ?
#
loop_
_entity_poly.entity_id
_entity_poly.type
_entity_poly.pdbx_seq_one_letter_code
_entity_poly.pdbx_strand_id
1 'polypeptide(L)'
;MNRFRTVEATLERELSTPYAYGDPDRSDCFMMGCALVDAIEGRRMSETYAGAYSSLAGAQRALRKRGFTSLIDFWAAELGRPGVAPAEARFGDLVVLLLADGAEHVGVCLGIRFVTKTPEGRTFHDLSQVTKAFHLG
;
A
#
# COMPACT_ATOMS: atom_id res chain seq x y z
N MET A 1 -14.17 -2.47 16.53
CA MET A 1 -12.74 -2.30 16.19
C MET A 1 -12.32 -0.87 16.47
N ASN A 2 -11.17 -0.69 17.07
CA ASN A 2 -10.55 0.63 17.18
C ASN A 2 -9.62 0.83 15.97
N ARG A 3 -10.04 1.66 15.04
CA ARG A 3 -9.30 1.91 13.80
C ARG A 3 -7.87 2.38 14.04
N PHE A 4 -7.69 3.33 14.98
CA PHE A 4 -6.37 3.86 15.29
C PHE A 4 -5.42 2.76 15.73
N ARG A 5 -5.84 1.92 16.66
CA ARG A 5 -5.00 0.83 17.18
C ARG A 5 -4.73 -0.23 16.13
N THR A 6 -5.71 -0.55 15.29
CA THR A 6 -5.55 -1.52 14.21
C THR A 6 -4.52 -1.03 13.20
N VAL A 7 -4.62 0.22 12.79
CA VAL A 7 -3.65 0.82 11.84
C VAL A 7 -2.27 0.87 12.47
N GLU A 8 -2.15 1.35 13.70
CA GLU A 8 -0.87 1.46 14.39
C GLU A 8 -0.18 0.10 14.53
N ALA A 9 -0.89 -0.92 14.98
CA ALA A 9 -0.33 -2.25 15.16
C ALA A 9 0.11 -2.87 13.82
N THR A 10 -0.68 -2.69 12.77
CA THR A 10 -0.35 -3.20 11.44
C THR A 10 0.89 -2.52 10.90
N LEU A 11 0.96 -1.19 10.97
CA LEU A 11 2.12 -0.44 10.50
C LEU A 11 3.38 -0.77 11.28
N GLU A 12 3.28 -0.88 12.61
CA GLU A 12 4.42 -1.23 13.44
C GLU A 12 5.01 -2.57 13.01
N ARG A 13 4.17 -3.58 12.81
CA ARG A 13 4.60 -4.90 12.34
C ARG A 13 5.22 -4.84 10.94
N GLU A 14 4.53 -4.21 9.99
CA GLU A 14 4.97 -4.19 8.59
C GLU A 14 6.23 -3.35 8.39
N LEU A 15 6.32 -2.22 9.05
CA LEU A 15 7.48 -1.32 8.94
C LEU A 15 8.72 -1.89 9.67
N SER A 16 8.53 -2.76 10.65
CA SER A 16 9.63 -3.42 11.37
C SER A 16 10.12 -4.69 10.69
N THR A 17 9.33 -5.23 9.77
CA THR A 17 9.69 -6.47 9.06
C THR A 17 10.72 -6.14 7.98
N PRO A 18 11.75 -7.00 7.77
CA PRO A 18 12.74 -6.77 6.73
C PRO A 18 12.11 -6.64 5.35
N TYR A 19 12.71 -5.78 4.50
CA TYR A 19 12.21 -5.53 3.16
C TYR A 19 12.51 -6.70 2.23
N ALA A 20 11.49 -7.16 1.51
CA ALA A 20 11.65 -8.04 0.34
C ALA A 20 10.38 -8.00 -0.50
N TYR A 21 10.57 -7.99 -1.82
CA TYR A 21 9.44 -7.92 -2.75
C TYR A 21 8.59 -9.19 -2.69
N GLY A 22 7.31 -9.04 -2.33
CA GLY A 22 6.31 -10.11 -2.39
C GLY A 22 6.57 -11.32 -1.49
N ASP A 23 7.55 -11.25 -0.61
CA ASP A 23 7.90 -12.35 0.28
C ASP A 23 6.87 -12.50 1.40
N PRO A 24 6.35 -13.72 1.67
CA PRO A 24 5.34 -13.93 2.72
C PRO A 24 5.86 -13.69 4.13
N ASP A 25 7.17 -13.84 4.36
CA ASP A 25 7.80 -13.65 5.68
C ASP A 25 8.45 -12.27 5.82
N ARG A 26 8.37 -11.47 4.78
CA ARG A 26 8.93 -10.11 4.74
C ARG A 26 7.91 -9.18 4.10
N SER A 27 8.23 -7.90 3.97
CA SER A 27 7.25 -6.94 3.52
C SER A 27 7.85 -5.88 2.62
N ASP A 28 7.14 -5.53 1.57
CA ASP A 28 7.35 -4.32 0.78
C ASP A 28 6.16 -3.38 0.97
N CYS A 29 6.13 -2.26 0.26
CA CYS A 29 5.03 -1.30 0.42
C CYS A 29 3.68 -1.87 -0.06
N PHE A 30 3.68 -2.70 -1.10
CA PHE A 30 2.45 -3.34 -1.57
C PHE A 30 1.91 -4.33 -0.55
N MET A 31 2.77 -5.20 0.00
CA MET A 31 2.36 -6.16 1.02
C MET A 31 1.91 -5.47 2.30
N MET A 32 2.53 -4.35 2.65
CA MET A 32 2.07 -3.52 3.76
C MET A 32 0.64 -3.01 3.52
N GLY A 33 0.36 -2.55 2.31
CA GLY A 33 -0.99 -2.14 1.91
C GLY A 33 -2.00 -3.28 1.99
N CYS A 34 -1.63 -4.47 1.53
CA CYS A 34 -2.47 -5.67 1.63
C CYS A 34 -2.78 -6.00 3.10
N ALA A 35 -1.76 -5.97 3.96
CA ALA A 35 -1.95 -6.25 5.39
C ALA A 35 -2.90 -5.24 6.04
N LEU A 36 -2.80 -3.97 5.66
CA LEU A 36 -3.68 -2.94 6.19
C LEU A 36 -5.14 -3.16 5.76
N VAL A 37 -5.35 -3.44 4.48
CA VAL A 37 -6.70 -3.72 3.95
C VAL A 37 -7.28 -4.94 4.65
N ASP A 38 -6.49 -6.01 4.82
CA ASP A 38 -6.93 -7.22 5.51
C ASP A 38 -7.34 -6.91 6.95
N ALA A 39 -6.54 -6.12 7.66
CA ALA A 39 -6.80 -5.79 9.06
C ALA A 39 -8.06 -4.93 9.25
N ILE A 40 -8.32 -4.00 8.33
CA ILE A 40 -9.46 -3.09 8.43
C ILE A 40 -10.73 -3.71 7.85
N GLU A 41 -10.63 -4.39 6.70
CA GLU A 41 -11.79 -4.87 5.94
C GLU A 41 -12.02 -6.38 6.01
N GLY A 42 -11.15 -7.11 6.69
CA GLY A 42 -11.30 -8.57 6.83
C GLY A 42 -11.08 -9.34 5.55
N ARG A 43 -10.23 -8.83 4.65
CA ARG A 43 -9.89 -9.50 3.39
C ARG A 43 -8.70 -10.44 3.57
N ARG A 44 -8.32 -11.13 2.51
CA ARG A 44 -7.19 -12.07 2.46
C ARG A 44 -6.21 -11.70 1.36
N MET A 45 -5.93 -10.42 1.18
CA MET A 45 -5.07 -9.95 0.11
C MET A 45 -3.62 -10.39 0.32
N SER A 46 -3.12 -10.35 1.55
CA SER A 46 -1.76 -10.79 1.86
C SER A 46 -1.53 -12.23 1.44
N GLU A 47 -2.47 -13.12 1.74
CA GLU A 47 -2.42 -14.52 1.37
C GLU A 47 -2.48 -14.68 -0.16
N THR A 48 -3.36 -13.93 -0.82
CA THR A 48 -3.56 -14.00 -2.26
C THR A 48 -2.32 -13.59 -3.04
N TYR A 49 -1.62 -12.55 -2.59
CA TYR A 49 -0.51 -11.97 -3.35
C TYR A 49 0.87 -12.36 -2.83
N ALA A 50 0.98 -13.07 -1.70
CA ALA A 50 2.26 -13.56 -1.20
C ALA A 50 2.94 -14.42 -2.25
N GLY A 51 4.20 -14.11 -2.57
CA GLY A 51 4.97 -14.86 -3.56
C GLY A 51 4.61 -14.61 -5.02
N ALA A 52 3.68 -13.66 -5.31
CA ALA A 52 3.27 -13.36 -6.67
C ALA A 52 4.39 -12.72 -7.50
N TYR A 53 5.38 -12.15 -6.85
CA TYR A 53 6.53 -11.52 -7.48
C TYR A 53 7.72 -11.55 -6.51
N SER A 54 8.92 -11.31 -7.02
CA SER A 54 10.13 -11.31 -6.19
C SER A 54 11.09 -10.15 -6.52
N SER A 55 10.65 -9.21 -7.34
CA SER A 55 11.41 -8.02 -7.72
C SER A 55 10.47 -6.90 -8.14
N LEU A 56 10.98 -5.67 -8.22
CA LEU A 56 10.18 -4.55 -8.73
C LEU A 56 9.71 -4.80 -10.16
N ALA A 57 10.60 -5.27 -11.03
CA ALA A 57 10.24 -5.59 -12.42
C ALA A 57 9.19 -6.71 -12.46
N GLY A 58 9.31 -7.72 -11.60
CA GLY A 58 8.33 -8.80 -11.48
C GLY A 58 6.99 -8.31 -11.00
N ALA A 59 6.96 -7.37 -10.05
CA ALA A 59 5.73 -6.75 -9.58
C ALA A 59 5.01 -6.01 -10.72
N GLN A 60 5.76 -5.25 -11.50
CA GLN A 60 5.21 -4.53 -12.65
C GLN A 60 4.66 -5.47 -13.72
N ARG A 61 5.35 -6.57 -13.99
CA ARG A 61 4.87 -7.59 -14.92
C ARG A 61 3.59 -8.27 -14.41
N ALA A 62 3.54 -8.59 -13.13
CA ALA A 62 2.36 -9.21 -12.52
C ALA A 62 1.14 -8.28 -12.61
N LEU A 63 1.34 -7.00 -12.42
CA LEU A 63 0.29 -6.00 -12.56
C LEU A 63 -0.25 -5.95 -13.98
N ARG A 64 0.64 -5.85 -14.97
CA ARG A 64 0.26 -5.83 -16.39
C ARG A 64 -0.43 -7.12 -16.82
N LYS A 65 0.03 -8.26 -16.32
CA LYS A 65 -0.56 -9.57 -16.63
C LYS A 65 -2.00 -9.68 -16.16
N ARG A 66 -2.36 -8.94 -15.11
CA ARG A 66 -3.74 -8.85 -14.62
C ARG A 66 -4.57 -7.79 -15.35
N GLY A 67 -3.99 -7.10 -16.33
CA GLY A 67 -4.69 -6.10 -17.14
C GLY A 67 -4.60 -4.68 -16.59
N PHE A 68 -3.71 -4.41 -15.65
CA PHE A 68 -3.55 -3.09 -15.05
C PHE A 68 -2.25 -2.43 -15.48
N THR A 69 -2.28 -1.12 -15.68
CA THR A 69 -1.09 -0.32 -16.01
C THR A 69 -0.65 0.57 -14.84
N SER A 70 -1.49 0.68 -13.79
CA SER A 70 -1.18 1.50 -12.62
C SER A 70 -1.71 0.85 -11.35
N LEU A 71 -1.09 1.20 -10.22
CA LEU A 71 -1.59 0.81 -8.90
C LEU A 71 -2.94 1.44 -8.60
N ILE A 72 -3.22 2.62 -9.14
CA ILE A 72 -4.51 3.28 -8.94
C ILE A 72 -5.63 2.42 -9.49
N ASP A 73 -5.49 1.93 -10.72
CA ASP A 73 -6.50 1.07 -11.34
C ASP A 73 -6.62 -0.27 -10.65
N PHE A 74 -5.48 -0.84 -10.24
CA PHE A 74 -5.47 -2.10 -9.49
C PHE A 74 -6.27 -1.97 -8.18
N TRP A 75 -5.97 -0.95 -7.38
CA TRP A 75 -6.64 -0.78 -6.09
C TRP A 75 -8.12 -0.45 -6.23
N ALA A 76 -8.50 0.34 -7.24
CA ALA A 76 -9.90 0.62 -7.52
C ALA A 76 -10.67 -0.67 -7.83
N ALA A 77 -10.11 -1.54 -8.66
CA ALA A 77 -10.72 -2.81 -9.01
C ALA A 77 -10.77 -3.76 -7.81
N GLU A 78 -9.66 -3.90 -7.09
CA GLU A 78 -9.55 -4.80 -5.94
C GLU A 78 -10.50 -4.41 -4.81
N LEU A 79 -10.58 -3.13 -4.50
CA LEU A 79 -11.45 -2.62 -3.43
C LEU A 79 -12.91 -2.47 -3.89
N GLY A 80 -13.16 -2.53 -5.19
CA GLY A 80 -14.51 -2.40 -5.76
C GLY A 80 -15.07 -0.99 -5.63
N ARG A 81 -14.21 0.02 -5.58
CA ARG A 81 -14.62 1.42 -5.47
C ARG A 81 -13.54 2.35 -6.03
N PRO A 82 -13.94 3.52 -6.55
CA PRO A 82 -12.98 4.48 -7.08
C PRO A 82 -12.12 5.08 -5.96
N GLY A 83 -10.94 5.56 -6.32
CA GLY A 83 -10.15 6.38 -5.44
C GLY A 83 -10.76 7.77 -5.27
N VAL A 84 -10.27 8.47 -4.27
CA VAL A 84 -10.66 9.85 -3.96
C VAL A 84 -9.47 10.79 -4.13
N ALA A 85 -9.71 12.08 -4.12
CA ALA A 85 -8.64 13.06 -4.22
C ALA A 85 -7.67 12.92 -3.04
N PRO A 86 -6.37 13.19 -3.25
CA PRO A 86 -5.37 13.06 -2.17
C PRO A 86 -5.74 13.78 -0.88
N ALA A 87 -6.31 14.98 -0.99
CA ALA A 87 -6.69 15.78 0.17
C ALA A 87 -7.86 15.19 0.98
N GLU A 88 -8.56 14.21 0.42
CA GLU A 88 -9.68 13.53 1.11
C GLU A 88 -9.21 12.32 1.93
N ALA A 89 -7.93 12.00 1.90
CA ALA A 89 -7.38 10.88 2.66
C ALA A 89 -7.57 11.11 4.17
N ARG A 90 -7.98 10.05 4.85
CA ARG A 90 -8.15 10.03 6.31
C ARG A 90 -7.08 9.14 6.93
N PHE A 91 -6.83 9.30 8.22
CA PHE A 91 -5.90 8.43 8.94
C PHE A 91 -6.22 6.96 8.68
N GLY A 92 -5.21 6.23 8.25
CA GLY A 92 -5.32 4.81 7.94
C GLY A 92 -5.79 4.48 6.53
N ASP A 93 -6.09 5.47 5.70
CA ASP A 93 -6.44 5.21 4.31
C ASP A 93 -5.20 4.82 3.49
N LEU A 94 -5.44 3.99 2.48
CA LEU A 94 -4.41 3.60 1.52
C LEU A 94 -4.19 4.73 0.52
N VAL A 95 -2.94 4.97 0.16
CA VAL A 95 -2.62 5.96 -0.87
C VAL A 95 -1.64 5.38 -1.88
N VAL A 96 -1.65 5.96 -3.08
CA VAL A 96 -0.63 5.72 -4.10
C VAL A 96 0.22 6.97 -4.20
N LEU A 97 1.53 6.79 -4.08
CA LEU A 97 2.52 7.85 -4.12
C LEU A 97 3.32 7.73 -5.41
N LEU A 98 3.64 8.86 -6.03
CA LEU A 98 4.61 8.92 -7.12
C LEU A 98 5.87 9.58 -6.57
N LEU A 99 6.95 8.80 -6.47
CA LEU A 99 8.20 9.26 -5.87
C LEU A 99 9.24 9.66 -6.91
N ALA A 100 10.36 10.15 -6.43
CA ALA A 100 11.43 10.68 -7.28
C ALA A 100 12.04 9.64 -8.23
N ASP A 101 11.91 8.34 -7.90
CA ASP A 101 12.34 7.24 -8.77
C ASP A 101 11.42 7.03 -9.99
N GLY A 102 10.35 7.80 -10.09
CA GLY A 102 9.37 7.69 -11.17
C GLY A 102 8.40 6.53 -11.02
N ALA A 103 8.48 5.77 -9.93
CA ALA A 103 7.61 4.62 -9.69
C ALA A 103 6.47 4.98 -8.75
N GLU A 104 5.36 4.23 -8.90
CA GLU A 104 4.27 4.28 -7.94
C GLU A 104 4.61 3.43 -6.72
N HIS A 105 4.24 3.93 -5.55
CA HIS A 105 4.43 3.23 -4.28
C HIS A 105 3.12 3.23 -3.51
N VAL A 106 2.90 2.17 -2.74
CA VAL A 106 1.76 2.09 -1.83
C VAL A 106 2.15 2.73 -0.51
N GLY A 107 1.30 3.58 0.01
CA GLY A 107 1.51 4.22 1.30
C GLY A 107 0.25 4.27 2.14
N VAL A 108 0.38 4.84 3.32
CA VAL A 108 -0.71 4.96 4.29
C VAL A 108 -0.76 6.38 4.82
N CYS A 109 -1.96 6.93 4.90
CA CYS A 109 -2.21 8.26 5.45
C CYS A 109 -2.09 8.21 6.98
N LEU A 110 -1.24 9.08 7.53
CA LEU A 110 -1.09 9.27 8.98
C LEU A 110 -1.75 10.57 9.48
N GLY A 111 -2.62 11.14 8.67
CA GLY A 111 -3.24 12.44 8.94
C GLY A 111 -2.66 13.50 8.02
N ILE A 112 -1.64 14.21 8.47
CA ILE A 112 -1.02 15.29 7.68
C ILE A 112 0.18 14.83 6.84
N ARG A 113 0.65 13.61 7.04
CA ARG A 113 1.74 13.05 6.25
C ARG A 113 1.45 11.59 5.92
N PHE A 114 2.26 11.04 5.03
CA PHE A 114 2.05 9.70 4.49
C PHE A 114 3.33 8.88 4.68
N VAL A 115 3.18 7.61 5.00
CA VAL A 115 4.31 6.71 5.19
C VAL A 115 4.31 5.65 4.10
N THR A 116 5.49 5.31 3.60
CA THR A 116 5.70 4.13 2.78
C THR A 116 6.94 3.38 3.22
N LYS A 117 7.15 2.21 2.65
CA LYS A 117 8.29 1.36 2.95
C LYS A 117 9.15 1.21 1.70
N THR A 118 10.44 1.47 1.83
CA THR A 118 11.42 1.31 0.76
C THR A 118 12.51 0.33 1.21
N PRO A 119 13.39 -0.13 0.30
CA PRO A 119 14.50 -0.97 0.71
C PRO A 119 15.40 -0.35 1.80
N GLU A 120 15.43 0.97 1.89
CA GLU A 120 16.21 1.71 2.89
C GLU A 120 15.45 1.91 4.21
N GLY A 121 14.19 1.51 4.27
CA GLY A 121 13.35 1.62 5.46
C GLY A 121 12.11 2.48 5.23
N ARG A 122 11.50 2.94 6.31
CA ARG A 122 10.32 3.79 6.23
C ARG A 122 10.69 5.20 5.78
N THR A 123 9.85 5.78 4.93
CA THR A 123 9.99 7.16 4.50
C THR A 123 8.67 7.90 4.64
N PHE A 124 8.75 9.20 4.90
CA PHE A 124 7.56 10.04 5.10
C PHE A 124 7.44 11.04 3.96
N HIS A 125 6.22 11.30 3.54
CA HIS A 125 5.93 12.11 2.36
C HIS A 125 4.77 13.06 2.65
N ASP A 126 4.71 14.14 1.90
CA ASP A 126 3.62 15.10 1.99
C ASP A 126 2.57 14.88 0.91
N LEU A 127 1.52 15.70 0.95
CA LEU A 127 0.40 15.60 0.05
C LEU A 127 0.78 15.73 -1.44
N SER A 128 1.83 16.49 -1.75
CA SER A 128 2.24 16.75 -3.14
C SER A 128 2.67 15.49 -3.88
N GLN A 129 3.08 14.44 -3.14
CA GLN A 129 3.53 13.18 -3.73
C GLN A 129 2.42 12.14 -3.85
N VAL A 130 1.24 12.41 -3.30
CA VAL A 130 0.09 11.50 -3.38
C VAL A 130 -0.66 11.74 -4.68
N THR A 131 -0.89 10.68 -5.44
CA THR A 131 -1.65 10.75 -6.70
C THR A 131 -3.10 10.34 -6.53
N LYS A 132 -3.39 9.44 -5.59
CA LYS A 132 -4.76 8.97 -5.32
C LYS A 132 -4.84 8.40 -3.91
N ALA A 133 -5.99 8.51 -3.29
CA ALA A 133 -6.28 7.91 -2.00
C ALA A 133 -7.47 6.97 -2.10
N PHE A 134 -7.54 5.99 -1.20
CA PHE A 134 -8.63 5.02 -1.11
C PHE A 134 -9.08 4.92 0.34
N HIS A 135 -10.34 5.22 0.59
CA HIS A 135 -10.92 5.04 1.92
C HIS A 135 -11.00 3.56 2.27
N LEU A 136 -10.57 3.19 3.47
CA LEU A 136 -10.67 1.84 4.00
C LEU A 136 -11.67 1.79 5.16
N GLY A 137 -12.44 0.73 5.20
CA GLY A 137 -13.43 0.51 6.25
C GLY A 137 -14.85 0.89 5.89
#